data_83739c29bee2a4eafe257f647c296708
#
_entry.id   83739c29bee2a4eafe257f647c296708
#
_cell.length_a   1.000
_cell.length_b   1.000
_cell.length_c   1.000
_cell.angle_alpha   90.00
_cell.angle_beta   90.00
_cell.angle_gamma   90.00
#
_symmetry.space_group_name_H-M   'P 1'
#
loop_
_entity.id
_entity.type
_entity.pdbx_description
1 polymer ?
#
loop_
_entity_poly.entity_id
_entity_poly.type
_entity_poly.pdbx_seq_one_letter_code
_entity_poly.pdbx_strand_id
1 'polypeptide(L)'
;EQAGGSMTIFANDYTNRDLAGTGALIFKIVNSLLTIVPMIILTIILYLLFKNTFEKYAISNIFLASSFVIIWAIVIWMLAREFSKDATEVPASWFAILNSFFIIVFAPVLSKIWQTKYNPSGPVKFGIGLMLLSFGFAILSFGSINIPLGATTASQSMIFLILAYLFHTLGELCVSPVGLSYVSKLAPQRLV
;
A
#
# COMPACT_ATOMS: atom_id res chain seq x y z
N GLU A 1 -2.37 2.01 15.10
CA GLU A 1 -1.79 1.77 13.77
C GLU A 1 -1.11 0.38 13.73
N GLN A 2 -1.88 -0.67 13.41
CA GLN A 2 -1.37 -2.05 13.42
C GLN A 2 -0.68 -2.43 12.09
N ALA A 3 -0.92 -1.68 11.02
CA ALA A 3 -0.39 -1.98 9.69
C ALA A 3 1.16 -1.97 9.63
N GLY A 4 1.81 -1.02 10.32
CA GLY A 4 3.27 -0.94 10.39
C GLY A 4 3.92 -1.82 11.46
N GLY A 5 3.13 -2.51 12.27
CA GLY A 5 3.58 -3.35 13.38
C GLY A 5 3.21 -4.81 13.17
N SER A 6 2.19 -5.27 13.91
CA SER A 6 1.80 -6.69 13.95
C SER A 6 1.42 -7.29 12.59
N MET A 7 0.78 -6.52 11.70
CA MET A 7 0.43 -7.02 10.37
C MET A 7 1.67 -7.21 9.48
N THR A 8 2.69 -6.35 9.60
CA THR A 8 3.95 -6.51 8.88
C THR A 8 4.74 -7.73 9.40
N ILE A 9 4.75 -7.95 10.72
CA ILE A 9 5.36 -9.15 11.32
C ILE A 9 4.61 -10.41 10.84
N PHE A 10 3.28 -10.40 10.86
CA PHE A 10 2.48 -11.51 10.34
C PHE A 10 2.77 -11.78 8.86
N ALA A 11 2.90 -10.72 8.05
CA ALA A 11 3.28 -10.83 6.65
C ALA A 11 4.67 -11.46 6.46
N ASN A 12 5.63 -11.09 7.31
CA ASN A 12 7.01 -11.53 7.16
C ASN A 12 7.23 -12.96 7.66
N ASP A 13 6.70 -13.28 8.83
CA ASP A 13 7.08 -14.49 9.56
C ASP A 13 6.05 -15.62 9.41
N TYR A 14 4.79 -15.29 9.19
CA TYR A 14 3.68 -16.26 9.23
C TYR A 14 2.95 -16.46 7.90
N THR A 15 3.25 -15.68 6.87
CA THR A 15 2.54 -15.76 5.57
C THR A 15 3.42 -16.42 4.51
N ASN A 16 2.86 -17.39 3.79
CA ASN A 16 3.51 -17.93 2.59
C ASN A 16 3.45 -16.88 1.48
N ARG A 17 4.60 -16.32 1.12
CA ARG A 17 4.75 -15.26 0.12
C ARG A 17 5.37 -15.74 -1.18
N ASP A 18 5.62 -17.04 -1.28
CA ASP A 18 6.20 -17.64 -2.48
C ASP A 18 5.14 -17.77 -3.58
N LEU A 19 5.40 -17.14 -4.70
CA LEU A 19 4.61 -17.27 -5.91
C LEU A 19 5.39 -18.07 -6.94
N ALA A 20 4.71 -19.08 -7.53
CA ALA A 20 5.26 -19.89 -8.62
C ALA A 20 4.35 -19.83 -9.85
N GLY A 21 4.89 -20.18 -11.00
CA GLY A 21 4.14 -20.27 -12.26
C GLY A 21 3.51 -18.94 -12.69
N THR A 22 2.26 -18.98 -13.09
CA THR A 22 1.52 -17.81 -13.62
C THR A 22 1.39 -16.68 -12.60
N GLY A 23 1.25 -17.00 -11.30
CA GLY A 23 1.17 -16.01 -10.24
C GLY A 23 2.47 -15.20 -10.10
N ALA A 24 3.62 -15.87 -10.16
CA ALA A 24 4.92 -15.20 -10.14
C ALA A 24 5.10 -14.28 -11.36
N LEU A 25 4.68 -14.73 -12.53
CA LEU A 25 4.80 -13.94 -13.76
C LEU A 25 3.93 -12.67 -13.70
N ILE A 26 2.67 -12.81 -13.28
CA ILE A 26 1.76 -11.66 -13.11
C ILE A 26 2.36 -10.67 -12.09
N PHE A 27 2.86 -11.16 -10.96
CA PHE A 27 3.48 -10.30 -9.94
C PHE A 27 4.70 -9.56 -10.51
N LYS A 28 5.60 -10.24 -11.23
CA LYS A 28 6.77 -9.64 -11.87
C LYS A 28 6.39 -8.53 -12.85
N ILE A 29 5.37 -8.78 -13.70
CA ILE A 29 4.88 -7.78 -14.66
C ILE A 29 4.32 -6.57 -13.93
N VAL A 30 3.44 -6.76 -12.94
CA VAL A 30 2.82 -5.67 -12.18
C VAL A 30 3.89 -4.88 -11.43
N ASN A 31 4.81 -5.54 -10.74
CA ASN A 31 5.89 -4.89 -10.00
C ASN A 31 6.83 -4.09 -10.92
N SER A 32 7.15 -4.66 -12.09
CA SER A 32 7.95 -3.97 -13.11
C SER A 32 7.23 -2.72 -13.64
N LEU A 33 5.95 -2.82 -13.90
CA LEU A 33 5.13 -1.71 -14.40
C LEU A 33 5.02 -0.58 -13.36
N LEU A 34 4.81 -0.94 -12.09
CA LEU A 34 4.81 0.02 -10.97
C LEU A 34 6.17 0.73 -10.78
N THR A 35 7.26 0.09 -11.16
CA THR A 35 8.61 0.68 -11.09
C THR A 35 8.92 1.52 -12.32
N ILE A 36 8.67 0.99 -13.53
CA ILE A 36 9.05 1.62 -14.79
C ILE A 36 8.21 2.85 -15.11
N VAL A 37 6.88 2.82 -14.88
CA VAL A 37 5.99 3.93 -15.24
C VAL A 37 6.36 5.23 -14.50
N PRO A 38 6.53 5.27 -13.17
CA PRO A 38 7.01 6.47 -12.49
C PRO A 38 8.39 6.92 -12.95
N MET A 39 9.30 5.98 -13.23
CA MET A 39 10.63 6.31 -13.72
C MET A 39 10.61 6.97 -15.09
N ILE A 40 9.74 6.52 -15.99
CA ILE A 40 9.54 7.19 -17.30
C ILE A 40 9.00 8.60 -17.12
N ILE A 41 7.98 8.77 -16.26
CA ILE A 41 7.40 10.10 -15.97
C ILE A 41 8.47 11.04 -15.43
N LEU A 42 9.28 10.58 -14.45
CA LEU A 42 10.38 11.37 -13.90
C LEU A 42 11.43 11.70 -14.96
N THR A 43 11.73 10.78 -15.86
CA THR A 43 12.67 11.03 -16.99
C THR A 43 12.15 12.15 -17.90
N ILE A 44 10.86 12.16 -18.22
CA ILE A 44 10.25 13.21 -19.04
C ILE A 44 10.31 14.56 -18.31
N ILE A 45 9.98 14.60 -17.03
CA ILE A 45 10.05 15.82 -16.22
C ILE A 45 11.49 16.34 -16.16
N LEU A 46 12.46 15.44 -15.96
CA LEU A 46 13.88 15.80 -15.91
C LEU A 46 14.38 16.34 -17.25
N TYR A 47 13.95 15.75 -18.36
CA TYR A 47 14.27 16.26 -19.70
C TYR A 47 13.73 17.68 -19.91
N LEU A 48 12.48 17.95 -19.50
CA LEU A 48 11.89 19.29 -19.58
C LEU A 48 12.61 20.29 -18.68
N LEU A 49 13.04 19.86 -17.49
CA LEU A 49 13.85 20.68 -16.60
C LEU A 49 15.18 21.06 -17.24
N PHE A 50 15.90 20.11 -17.82
CA PHE A 50 17.19 20.36 -18.46
C PHE A 50 17.07 21.32 -19.63
N LYS A 51 16.03 21.15 -20.46
CA LYS A 51 15.77 22.08 -21.58
C LYS A 51 15.69 23.54 -21.15
N ASN A 52 15.16 23.80 -19.94
CA ASN A 52 14.92 25.15 -19.46
C ASN A 52 16.05 25.71 -18.55
N THR A 53 16.89 24.83 -18.00
CA THR A 53 17.84 25.22 -16.95
C THR A 53 19.30 24.97 -17.30
N PHE A 54 19.59 24.28 -18.43
CA PHE A 54 20.94 23.83 -18.76
C PHE A 54 21.92 25.01 -18.95
N GLU A 55 21.50 26.07 -19.61
CA GLU A 55 22.36 27.25 -19.85
C GLU A 55 22.76 27.95 -18.54
N LYS A 56 21.88 27.96 -17.55
CA LYS A 56 22.11 28.69 -16.28
C LYS A 56 22.80 27.84 -15.22
N TYR A 57 22.52 26.51 -15.19
CA TYR A 57 22.96 25.60 -14.13
C TYR A 57 23.58 24.31 -14.69
N ALA A 58 24.48 24.42 -15.68
CA ALA A 58 25.04 23.29 -16.39
C ALA A 58 25.67 22.22 -15.45
N ILE A 59 26.48 22.66 -14.48
CA ILE A 59 27.17 21.74 -13.55
C ILE A 59 26.15 20.95 -12.71
N SER A 60 25.15 21.62 -12.14
CA SER A 60 24.10 20.94 -11.36
C SER A 60 23.30 19.96 -12.19
N ASN A 61 23.00 20.32 -13.44
CA ASN A 61 22.29 19.44 -14.37
C ASN A 61 23.10 18.19 -14.74
N ILE A 62 24.42 18.31 -14.89
CA ILE A 62 25.31 17.17 -15.15
C ILE A 62 25.31 16.21 -13.94
N PHE A 63 25.44 16.72 -12.72
CA PHE A 63 25.37 15.85 -11.52
C PHE A 63 24.00 15.18 -11.37
N LEU A 64 22.92 15.91 -11.63
CA LEU A 64 21.56 15.36 -11.59
C LEU A 64 21.36 14.28 -12.69
N ALA A 65 21.84 14.52 -13.90
CA ALA A 65 21.77 13.55 -14.98
C ALA A 65 22.58 12.29 -14.66
N SER A 66 23.79 12.43 -14.13
CA SER A 66 24.64 11.28 -13.76
C SER A 66 23.98 10.44 -12.65
N SER A 67 23.42 11.08 -11.63
CA SER A 67 22.66 10.39 -10.58
C SER A 67 21.48 9.62 -11.16
N PHE A 68 20.77 10.19 -12.12
CA PHE A 68 19.60 9.55 -12.72
C PHE A 68 19.99 8.37 -13.64
N VAL A 69 21.12 8.45 -14.32
CA VAL A 69 21.71 7.32 -15.06
C VAL A 69 22.04 6.16 -14.12
N ILE A 70 22.61 6.44 -12.95
CA ILE A 70 22.91 5.43 -11.94
C ILE A 70 21.61 4.78 -11.44
N ILE A 71 20.58 5.57 -11.17
CA ILE A 71 19.26 5.05 -10.74
C ILE A 71 18.68 4.11 -11.81
N TRP A 72 18.71 4.50 -13.10
CA TRP A 72 18.26 3.64 -14.18
C TRP A 72 19.07 2.34 -14.28
N ALA A 73 20.39 2.40 -14.13
CA ALA A 73 21.24 1.22 -14.13
C ALA A 73 20.86 0.25 -13.00
N ILE A 74 20.60 0.76 -11.80
CA ILE A 74 20.16 -0.04 -10.65
C ILE A 74 18.78 -0.66 -10.92
N VAL A 75 17.82 0.11 -11.44
CA VAL A 75 16.47 -0.38 -11.76
C VAL A 75 16.52 -1.50 -12.79
N ILE A 76 17.28 -1.32 -13.87
CA ILE A 76 17.44 -2.35 -14.92
C ILE A 76 18.09 -3.61 -14.35
N TRP A 77 19.13 -3.45 -13.53
CA TRP A 77 19.79 -4.59 -12.87
C TRP A 77 18.86 -5.35 -11.94
N MET A 78 18.06 -4.63 -11.11
CA MET A 78 17.09 -5.23 -10.22
C MET A 78 16.00 -6.01 -10.98
N LEU A 79 15.47 -5.42 -12.06
CA LEU A 79 14.45 -6.07 -12.90
C LEU A 79 15.03 -7.32 -13.59
N ALA A 80 16.20 -7.22 -14.17
CA ALA A 80 16.87 -8.37 -14.81
C ALA A 80 17.08 -9.52 -13.82
N ARG A 81 17.51 -9.19 -12.60
CA ARG A 81 17.69 -10.18 -11.52
C ARG A 81 16.36 -10.81 -11.11
N GLU A 82 15.29 -10.04 -11.02
CA GLU A 82 13.98 -10.55 -10.63
C GLU A 82 13.39 -11.48 -11.69
N PHE A 83 13.55 -11.14 -12.98
CA PHE A 83 13.09 -12.00 -14.07
C PHE A 83 13.91 -13.29 -14.22
N SER A 84 15.14 -13.31 -13.73
CA SER A 84 16.00 -14.50 -13.76
C SER A 84 15.67 -15.55 -12.69
N LYS A 85 14.79 -15.24 -11.72
CA LYS A 85 14.36 -16.19 -10.70
C LYS A 85 13.14 -16.98 -11.18
N ASP A 86 13.09 -18.29 -10.91
CA ASP A 86 11.93 -19.13 -11.25
C ASP A 86 10.74 -18.90 -10.31
N ALA A 87 11.00 -18.66 -9.03
CA ALA A 87 10.00 -18.30 -8.03
C ALA A 87 10.25 -16.88 -7.50
N THR A 88 9.19 -16.18 -7.17
CA THR A 88 9.24 -14.81 -6.66
C THR A 88 8.58 -14.76 -5.29
N GLU A 89 9.30 -14.24 -4.31
CA GLU A 89 8.76 -13.95 -2.99
C GLU A 89 8.18 -12.53 -2.97
N VAL A 90 6.91 -12.40 -2.59
CA VAL A 90 6.27 -11.09 -2.43
C VAL A 90 6.86 -10.39 -1.20
N PRO A 91 7.49 -9.22 -1.32
CA PRO A 91 8.00 -8.49 -0.15
C PRO A 91 6.87 -8.18 0.84
N ALA A 92 7.11 -8.33 2.15
CA ALA A 92 6.12 -8.02 3.18
C ALA A 92 5.63 -6.55 3.09
N SER A 93 6.49 -5.63 2.70
CA SER A 93 6.15 -4.22 2.46
C SER A 93 5.11 -4.01 1.34
N TRP A 94 4.96 -4.98 0.43
CA TRP A 94 3.99 -4.89 -0.65
C TRP A 94 2.54 -4.91 -0.13
N PHE A 95 2.29 -5.60 0.99
CA PHE A 95 0.98 -5.61 1.62
C PHE A 95 0.57 -4.23 2.15
N ALA A 96 1.51 -3.39 2.55
CA ALA A 96 1.21 -2.01 2.94
C ALA A 96 0.70 -1.16 1.75
N ILE A 97 1.11 -1.48 0.52
CA ILE A 97 0.61 -0.83 -0.70
C ILE A 97 -0.87 -1.15 -0.93
N LEU A 98 -1.34 -2.34 -0.50
CA LEU A 98 -2.75 -2.72 -0.60
C LEU A 98 -3.66 -1.74 0.15
N ASN A 99 -3.22 -1.21 1.29
CA ASN A 99 -3.99 -0.20 2.01
C ASN A 99 -4.25 1.03 1.13
N SER A 100 -3.20 1.59 0.53
CA SER A 100 -3.33 2.74 -0.38
C SER A 100 -4.17 2.41 -1.62
N PHE A 101 -3.99 1.23 -2.18
CA PHE A 101 -4.79 0.77 -3.32
C PHE A 101 -6.28 0.67 -2.96
N PHE A 102 -6.62 0.06 -1.83
CA PHE A 102 -8.00 -0.05 -1.38
C PHE A 102 -8.61 1.31 -1.06
N ILE A 103 -7.85 2.25 -0.49
CA ILE A 103 -8.32 3.63 -0.29
C ILE A 103 -8.72 4.25 -1.62
N ILE A 104 -7.87 4.19 -2.64
CA ILE A 104 -8.12 4.77 -3.97
C ILE A 104 -9.38 4.17 -4.61
N VAL A 105 -9.56 2.85 -4.48
CA VAL A 105 -10.70 2.14 -5.07
C VAL A 105 -12.00 2.38 -4.30
N PHE A 106 -11.98 2.27 -2.97
CA PHE A 106 -13.19 2.26 -2.16
C PHE A 106 -13.61 3.63 -1.64
N ALA A 107 -12.72 4.63 -1.53
CA ALA A 107 -13.11 5.96 -1.08
C ALA A 107 -14.16 6.62 -2.00
N PRO A 108 -14.04 6.58 -3.35
CA PRO A 108 -15.08 7.09 -4.23
C PRO A 108 -16.41 6.30 -4.13
N VAL A 109 -16.32 4.98 -3.92
CA VAL A 109 -17.50 4.10 -3.78
C VAL A 109 -18.27 4.47 -2.52
N LEU A 110 -17.60 4.51 -1.36
CA LEU A 110 -18.21 4.89 -0.09
C LEU A 110 -18.73 6.32 -0.13
N SER A 111 -18.00 7.26 -0.75
CA SER A 111 -18.46 8.63 -0.92
C SER A 111 -19.77 8.69 -1.69
N LYS A 112 -19.91 7.94 -2.79
CA LYS A 112 -21.16 7.85 -3.55
C LYS A 112 -22.29 7.23 -2.73
N ILE A 113 -22.04 6.16 -2.01
CA ILE A 113 -23.04 5.52 -1.13
C ILE A 113 -23.56 6.52 -0.09
N TRP A 114 -22.67 7.29 0.52
CA TRP A 114 -23.06 8.27 1.55
C TRP A 114 -23.73 9.53 1.01
N GLN A 115 -23.67 9.79 -0.29
CA GLN A 115 -24.43 10.86 -0.97
C GLN A 115 -25.85 10.44 -1.31
N THR A 116 -26.20 9.16 -1.19
CA THR A 116 -27.54 8.64 -1.45
C THR A 116 -28.41 8.73 -0.20
N LYS A 117 -29.65 8.26 -0.31
CA LYS A 117 -30.59 8.15 0.82
C LYS A 117 -30.09 7.18 1.93
N TYR A 118 -29.10 6.36 1.64
CA TYR A 118 -28.44 5.46 2.62
C TYR A 118 -27.26 6.15 3.31
N ASN A 119 -27.45 7.37 3.78
CA ASN A 119 -26.44 8.13 4.50
C ASN A 119 -26.64 7.99 6.02
N PRO A 120 -25.97 7.04 6.69
CA PRO A 120 -26.12 6.87 8.13
C PRO A 120 -25.54 8.08 8.89
N SER A 121 -26.02 8.29 10.11
CA SER A 121 -25.47 9.32 11.00
C SER A 121 -23.99 9.08 11.31
N GLY A 122 -23.27 10.15 11.68
CA GLY A 122 -21.84 10.05 12.01
C GLY A 122 -21.50 8.95 13.02
N PRO A 123 -22.19 8.85 14.17
CA PRO A 123 -21.95 7.77 15.14
C PRO A 123 -22.15 6.37 14.55
N VAL A 124 -23.15 6.19 13.68
CA VAL A 124 -23.41 4.90 13.04
C VAL A 124 -22.29 4.55 12.05
N LYS A 125 -21.79 5.50 11.25
CA LYS A 125 -20.62 5.29 10.38
C LYS A 125 -19.39 4.86 11.18
N PHE A 126 -19.17 5.54 12.32
CA PHE A 126 -18.08 5.21 13.23
C PHE A 126 -18.20 3.80 13.78
N GLY A 127 -19.42 3.40 14.22
CA GLY A 127 -19.71 2.04 14.68
C GLY A 127 -19.48 0.97 13.60
N ILE A 128 -19.95 1.21 12.37
CA ILE A 128 -19.71 0.33 11.23
C ILE A 128 -18.20 0.18 10.98
N GLY A 129 -17.46 1.28 11.02
CA GLY A 129 -16.00 1.25 10.84
C GLY A 129 -15.29 0.40 11.88
N LEU A 130 -15.68 0.52 13.17
CA LEU A 130 -15.12 -0.33 14.24
C LEU A 130 -15.48 -1.81 14.06
N MET A 131 -16.68 -2.13 13.60
CA MET A 131 -17.07 -3.51 13.28
C MET A 131 -16.22 -4.08 12.16
N LEU A 132 -15.98 -3.31 11.10
CA LEU A 132 -15.11 -3.73 9.97
C LEU A 132 -13.68 -3.97 10.43
N LEU A 133 -13.12 -3.09 11.27
CA LEU A 133 -11.80 -3.28 11.87
C LEU A 133 -11.73 -4.57 12.69
N SER A 134 -12.72 -4.80 13.55
CA SER A 134 -12.81 -6.02 14.37
C SER A 134 -12.91 -7.27 13.50
N PHE A 135 -13.65 -7.21 12.41
CA PHE A 135 -13.79 -8.32 11.47
C PHE A 135 -12.47 -8.62 10.74
N GLY A 136 -11.69 -7.59 10.38
CA GLY A 136 -10.34 -7.75 9.84
C GLY A 136 -9.41 -8.52 10.79
N PHE A 137 -9.41 -8.17 12.09
CA PHE A 137 -8.65 -8.93 13.10
C PHE A 137 -9.18 -10.35 13.31
N ALA A 138 -10.51 -10.54 13.28
CA ALA A 138 -11.10 -11.88 13.38
C ALA A 138 -10.64 -12.80 12.25
N ILE A 139 -10.53 -12.28 11.03
CA ILE A 139 -9.98 -13.02 9.87
C ILE A 139 -8.53 -13.43 10.11
N LEU A 140 -7.67 -12.53 10.62
CA LEU A 140 -6.28 -12.88 10.95
C LEU A 140 -6.21 -13.91 12.07
N SER A 141 -7.03 -13.76 13.10
CA SER A 141 -7.11 -14.72 14.19
C SER A 141 -7.54 -16.11 13.69
N PHE A 142 -8.54 -16.16 12.81
CA PHE A 142 -8.94 -17.41 12.16
C PHE A 142 -7.82 -18.02 11.31
N GLY A 143 -7.10 -17.20 10.53
CA GLY A 143 -5.94 -17.63 9.75
C GLY A 143 -4.78 -18.17 10.61
N SER A 144 -4.68 -17.73 11.86
CA SER A 144 -3.61 -18.15 12.77
C SER A 144 -3.94 -19.38 13.62
N ILE A 145 -5.15 -19.94 13.55
CA ILE A 145 -5.57 -21.09 14.38
C ILE A 145 -4.65 -22.30 14.23
N ASN A 146 -4.14 -22.54 13.02
CA ASN A 146 -3.27 -23.68 12.72
C ASN A 146 -1.80 -23.42 13.01
N ILE A 147 -1.42 -22.27 13.56
CA ILE A 147 -0.06 -21.94 13.91
C ILE A 147 0.23 -22.53 15.30
N PRO A 148 1.23 -23.42 15.46
CA PRO A 148 1.59 -23.97 16.76
C PRO A 148 2.03 -22.88 17.74
N LEU A 149 1.65 -23.01 19.01
CA LEU A 149 2.11 -22.10 20.07
C LEU A 149 3.64 -22.12 20.16
N GLY A 150 4.25 -20.94 20.08
CA GLY A 150 5.70 -20.78 20.11
C GLY A 150 6.41 -20.95 18.77
N ALA A 151 5.69 -21.14 17.67
CA ALA A 151 6.28 -21.13 16.33
C ALA A 151 6.81 -19.74 15.99
N THR A 152 8.06 -19.67 15.54
CA THR A 152 8.68 -18.42 15.07
C THR A 152 8.32 -18.09 13.62
N THR A 153 7.94 -19.12 12.85
CA THR A 153 7.54 -18.99 11.44
C THR A 153 6.40 -19.96 11.13
N ALA A 154 5.54 -19.59 10.19
CA ALA A 154 4.47 -20.44 9.66
C ALA A 154 4.20 -20.11 8.19
N SER A 155 3.48 -20.99 7.49
CA SER A 155 3.14 -20.83 6.07
C SER A 155 1.63 -20.73 5.90
N GLN A 156 1.06 -19.58 6.27
CA GLN A 156 -0.36 -19.29 6.12
C GLN A 156 -0.67 -18.65 4.77
N SER A 157 -1.89 -18.85 4.28
CA SER A 157 -2.30 -18.27 2.99
C SER A 157 -2.33 -16.74 3.04
N MET A 158 -1.79 -16.09 2.00
CA MET A 158 -1.82 -14.62 1.84
C MET A 158 -3.24 -14.04 1.84
N ILE A 159 -4.27 -14.84 1.54
CA ILE A 159 -5.66 -14.38 1.48
C ILE A 159 -6.14 -13.78 2.80
N PHE A 160 -5.75 -14.36 3.94
CA PHE A 160 -6.12 -13.86 5.25
C PHE A 160 -5.57 -12.46 5.48
N LEU A 161 -4.34 -12.22 5.08
CA LEU A 161 -3.69 -10.93 5.21
C LEU A 161 -4.31 -9.88 4.25
N ILE A 162 -4.57 -10.25 3.01
CA ILE A 162 -5.22 -9.38 2.01
C ILE A 162 -6.62 -8.97 2.49
N LEU A 163 -7.41 -9.92 2.99
CA LEU A 163 -8.74 -9.63 3.53
C LEU A 163 -8.65 -8.74 4.78
N ALA A 164 -7.70 -8.97 5.66
CA ALA A 164 -7.49 -8.12 6.83
C ALA A 164 -7.19 -6.68 6.41
N TYR A 165 -6.27 -6.45 5.47
CA TYR A 165 -5.99 -5.11 4.94
C TYR A 165 -7.23 -4.48 4.29
N LEU A 166 -8.04 -5.26 3.55
CA LEU A 166 -9.28 -4.79 2.96
C LEU A 166 -10.26 -4.27 4.02
N PHE A 167 -10.56 -5.09 5.05
CA PHE A 167 -11.50 -4.71 6.09
C PHE A 167 -10.98 -3.59 6.97
N HIS A 168 -9.68 -3.54 7.25
CA HIS A 168 -9.06 -2.42 7.96
C HIS A 168 -9.17 -1.12 7.16
N THR A 169 -8.89 -1.15 5.87
CA THR A 169 -9.03 0.04 5.01
C THR A 169 -10.48 0.52 4.92
N LEU A 170 -11.44 -0.39 4.75
CA LEU A 170 -12.87 -0.04 4.75
C LEU A 170 -13.30 0.55 6.10
N GLY A 171 -12.82 -0.01 7.20
CA GLY A 171 -13.05 0.52 8.54
C GLY A 171 -12.45 1.91 8.73
N GLU A 172 -11.23 2.12 8.29
CA GLU A 172 -10.55 3.42 8.33
C GLU A 172 -11.29 4.48 7.51
N LEU A 173 -11.74 4.15 6.31
CA LEU A 173 -12.54 5.05 5.46
C LEU A 173 -13.87 5.44 6.10
N CYS A 174 -14.44 4.59 6.97
CA CYS A 174 -15.64 4.93 7.72
C CYS A 174 -15.36 5.79 8.95
N VAL A 175 -14.26 5.53 9.68
CA VAL A 175 -13.92 6.17 10.96
C VAL A 175 -13.25 7.53 10.74
N SER A 176 -12.26 7.62 9.85
CA SER A 176 -11.38 8.78 9.74
C SER A 176 -12.10 10.07 9.35
N PRO A 177 -12.98 10.12 8.33
CA PRO A 177 -13.68 11.35 7.98
C PRO A 177 -14.64 11.82 9.09
N VAL A 178 -15.28 10.88 9.78
CA VAL A 178 -16.20 11.17 10.88
C VAL A 178 -15.43 11.69 12.08
N GLY A 179 -14.35 11.00 12.48
CA GLY A 179 -13.49 11.40 13.59
C GLY A 179 -12.93 12.81 13.38
N LEU A 180 -12.36 13.09 12.22
CA LEU A 180 -11.83 14.41 11.88
C LEU A 180 -12.90 15.50 11.91
N SER A 181 -14.11 15.21 11.40
CA SER A 181 -15.24 16.14 11.45
C SER A 181 -15.69 16.43 12.89
N TYR A 182 -15.66 15.46 13.79
CA TYR A 182 -15.98 15.70 15.20
C TYR A 182 -14.89 16.48 15.92
N VAL A 183 -13.62 16.15 15.69
CA VAL A 183 -12.49 16.90 16.26
C VAL A 183 -12.56 18.37 15.84
N SER A 184 -12.76 18.66 14.55
CA SER A 184 -12.84 20.04 14.05
C SER A 184 -14.05 20.82 14.60
N LYS A 185 -15.16 20.15 14.91
CA LYS A 185 -16.37 20.78 15.50
C LYS A 185 -16.25 21.03 17.00
N LEU A 186 -15.52 20.18 17.72
CA LEU A 186 -15.39 20.22 19.17
C LEU A 186 -14.14 20.96 19.62
N ALA A 187 -13.16 21.17 18.74
CA ALA A 187 -11.95 21.89 19.08
C ALA A 187 -12.27 23.36 19.40
N PRO A 188 -11.66 23.94 20.44
CA PRO A 188 -11.78 25.36 20.74
C PRO A 188 -11.27 26.21 19.56
N GLN A 189 -11.95 27.31 19.24
CA GLN A 189 -11.59 28.21 18.10
C GLN A 189 -10.14 28.71 18.13
N ARG A 190 -9.44 28.60 19.25
CA ARG A 190 -8.02 28.97 19.37
C ARG A 190 -7.05 27.89 18.88
N LEU A 191 -7.54 26.69 18.57
CA LEU A 191 -6.75 25.52 18.17
C LEU A 191 -7.12 25.00 16.77
N VAL A 192 -7.98 25.68 16.04
CA VAL A 192 -8.41 25.37 14.66
C VAL A 192 -7.71 26.30 13.68
#